data_38b61e5952d338f6039ef4aa1827d662
#
_entry.id   38b61e5952d338f6039ef4aa1827d662
#
_cell.length_a   1.000
_cell.length_b   1.000
_cell.length_c   1.000
_cell.angle_alpha   90.00
_cell.angle_beta   90.00
_cell.angle_gamma   90.00
#
_symmetry.space_group_name_H-M   'P 1'
#
loop_
_entity.id
_entity.type
_entity.pdbx_description
1 polymer ?
#
loop_
_entity_poly.entity_id
_entity_poly.type
_entity_poly.pdbx_seq_one_letter_code
_entity_poly.pdbx_strand_id
1 'polypeptide(L)'
;MERWYVMMKKADFSSIGAKYNISPVIARLIRNRDIIEDEEINLYLNGTIADLYDGMLMKDMDKAVEILSEKIREEKPVRVIGDYDIDGVNAAYILKEGLEGLGADVDTDIPDRIKDGYGLNKMLIDRALDDGIDTIITCDNGIAAAEEITYGRKNGLTVIVTDHHQVPFVEINKEREYLLPQADAVVDPRRPDCELSLIHI
;
A
#
# COMPACT_ATOMS: atom_id res chain seq x y z
N MET A 1 4.51 -31.24 19.30
CA MET A 1 5.67 -30.53 19.88
C MET A 1 6.18 -29.58 18.82
N GLU A 2 6.03 -28.26 19.05
CA GLU A 2 6.54 -27.24 18.12
C GLU A 2 8.07 -27.26 18.12
N ARG A 3 8.66 -27.13 16.93
CA ARG A 3 10.11 -27.03 16.79
C ARG A 3 10.47 -25.64 16.31
N TRP A 4 11.25 -24.92 17.07
CA TRP A 4 11.76 -23.60 16.73
C TRP A 4 13.13 -23.74 16.08
N TYR A 5 13.33 -23.01 14.96
CA TYR A 5 14.60 -22.97 14.25
C TYR A 5 15.07 -21.52 14.14
N VAL A 6 16.35 -21.29 14.38
CA VAL A 6 16.96 -19.99 14.10
C VAL A 6 17.39 -19.97 12.63
N MET A 7 16.84 -19.02 11.88
CA MET A 7 17.24 -18.83 10.48
C MET A 7 18.71 -18.41 10.42
N MET A 8 19.50 -19.16 9.67
CA MET A 8 20.93 -18.92 9.48
C MET A 8 21.26 -19.06 8.00
N LYS A 9 21.58 -17.94 7.32
CA LYS A 9 21.97 -17.93 5.92
C LYS A 9 23.50 -18.04 5.74
N LYS A 10 24.15 -18.95 6.49
CA LYS A 10 25.57 -19.35 6.40
C LYS A 10 26.52 -18.17 6.17
N ALA A 11 26.51 -17.16 7.04
CA ALA A 11 27.41 -16.01 6.96
C ALA A 11 28.19 -15.86 8.28
N ASP A 12 29.37 -15.26 8.23
CA ASP A 12 30.12 -14.85 9.42
C ASP A 12 29.57 -13.52 9.96
N PHE A 13 28.56 -13.63 10.82
CA PHE A 13 27.89 -12.47 11.41
C PHE A 13 28.80 -11.65 12.32
N SER A 14 29.86 -12.27 12.89
CA SER A 14 30.84 -11.57 13.71
C SER A 14 31.75 -10.68 12.87
N SER A 15 32.21 -11.16 11.73
CA SER A 15 32.99 -10.36 10.77
C SER A 15 32.18 -9.24 10.17
N ILE A 16 30.92 -9.50 9.76
CA ILE A 16 30.00 -8.47 9.26
C ILE A 16 29.75 -7.43 10.37
N GLY A 17 29.47 -7.87 11.59
CA GLY A 17 29.26 -6.99 12.73
C GLY A 17 30.46 -6.07 12.99
N ALA A 18 31.65 -6.62 12.98
CA ALA A 18 32.89 -5.86 13.16
C ALA A 18 33.10 -4.84 12.02
N LYS A 19 32.85 -5.25 10.77
CA LYS A 19 33.02 -4.38 9.59
C LYS A 19 32.14 -3.14 9.61
N TYR A 20 30.86 -3.30 10.02
CA TYR A 20 29.87 -2.22 10.02
C TYR A 20 29.61 -1.62 11.40
N ASN A 21 30.38 -2.01 12.42
CA ASN A 21 30.19 -1.58 13.82
C ASN A 21 28.77 -1.82 14.34
N ILE A 22 28.20 -2.98 14.04
CA ILE A 22 26.89 -3.44 14.50
C ILE A 22 27.01 -4.77 15.24
N SER A 23 25.99 -5.13 16.03
CA SER A 23 25.99 -6.42 16.70
C SER A 23 25.85 -7.58 15.71
N PRO A 24 26.39 -8.79 16.01
CA PRO A 24 26.17 -9.96 15.18
C PRO A 24 24.70 -10.34 14.99
N VAL A 25 23.82 -9.93 15.91
CA VAL A 25 22.37 -10.12 15.80
C VAL A 25 21.80 -9.25 14.67
N ILE A 26 22.18 -7.98 14.61
CA ILE A 26 21.77 -7.07 13.54
C ILE A 26 22.33 -7.57 12.20
N ALA A 27 23.61 -7.97 12.14
CA ALA A 27 24.20 -8.55 10.94
C ALA A 27 23.41 -9.77 10.43
N ARG A 28 22.93 -10.63 11.35
CA ARG A 28 22.05 -11.77 10.99
C ARG A 28 20.71 -11.32 10.44
N LEU A 29 20.07 -10.32 11.03
CA LEU A 29 18.78 -9.80 10.56
C LEU A 29 18.89 -9.23 9.15
N ILE A 30 19.96 -8.50 8.85
CA ILE A 30 20.27 -7.97 7.52
C ILE A 30 20.43 -9.13 6.53
N ARG A 31 21.29 -10.11 6.85
CA ARG A 31 21.53 -11.28 5.99
C ARG A 31 20.29 -12.15 5.78
N ASN A 32 19.41 -12.23 6.75
CA ASN A 32 18.14 -12.96 6.63
C ASN A 32 17.16 -12.28 5.64
N ARG A 33 17.38 -11.02 5.31
CA ARG A 33 16.65 -10.24 4.29
C ARG A 33 17.31 -10.30 2.91
N ASP A 34 18.27 -11.18 2.73
CA ASP A 34 19.05 -11.36 1.49
C ASP A 34 19.90 -10.15 1.07
N ILE A 35 20.12 -9.21 1.98
CA ILE A 35 21.03 -8.08 1.78
C ILE A 35 22.44 -8.59 1.98
N ILE A 36 23.24 -8.63 0.91
CA ILE A 36 24.51 -9.35 0.86
C ILE A 36 25.68 -8.43 0.55
N GLU A 37 25.50 -7.57 -0.47
CA GLU A 37 26.57 -6.74 -0.99
C GLU A 37 26.87 -5.56 -0.05
N ASP A 38 28.11 -5.11 -0.05
CA ASP A 38 28.57 -4.05 0.86
C ASP A 38 27.80 -2.73 0.66
N GLU A 39 27.47 -2.40 -0.58
CA GLU A 39 26.70 -1.22 -0.93
C GLU A 39 25.27 -1.32 -0.40
N GLU A 40 24.64 -2.49 -0.55
CA GLU A 40 23.28 -2.74 -0.04
C GLU A 40 23.24 -2.68 1.50
N ILE A 41 24.24 -3.28 2.18
CA ILE A 41 24.34 -3.24 3.64
C ILE A 41 24.53 -1.80 4.12
N ASN A 42 25.37 -1.02 3.43
CA ASN A 42 25.59 0.38 3.78
C ASN A 42 24.33 1.21 3.55
N LEU A 43 23.65 1.03 2.44
CA LEU A 43 22.37 1.68 2.16
C LEU A 43 21.31 1.34 3.20
N TYR A 44 21.21 0.05 3.59
CA TYR A 44 20.25 -0.39 4.62
C TYR A 44 20.53 0.22 6.00
N LEU A 45 21.80 0.45 6.35
CA LEU A 45 22.19 0.99 7.66
C LEU A 45 22.20 2.52 7.71
N ASN A 46 22.55 3.17 6.62
CA ASN A 46 22.88 4.59 6.57
C ASN A 46 22.07 5.36 5.50
N GLY A 47 21.12 4.70 4.84
CA GLY A 47 20.28 5.33 3.82
C GLY A 47 19.50 6.52 4.35
N THR A 48 19.25 7.47 3.49
CA THR A 48 18.56 8.73 3.75
C THR A 48 17.31 8.84 2.87
N ILE A 49 16.51 9.86 3.08
CA ILE A 49 15.35 10.14 2.19
C ILE A 49 15.75 10.28 0.73
N ALA A 50 16.98 10.76 0.43
CA ALA A 50 17.46 10.90 -0.94
C ALA A 50 17.73 9.55 -1.63
N ASP A 51 17.83 8.47 -0.87
CA ASP A 51 18.07 7.12 -1.37
C ASP A 51 16.77 6.32 -1.59
N LEU A 52 15.60 6.91 -1.27
CA LEU A 52 14.31 6.30 -1.55
C LEU A 52 14.07 6.20 -3.05
N TYR A 53 13.45 5.12 -3.46
CA TYR A 53 13.01 4.97 -4.84
C TYR A 53 11.90 5.98 -5.19
N ASP A 54 11.84 6.35 -6.46
CA ASP A 54 10.74 7.18 -6.97
C ASP A 54 9.42 6.40 -6.86
N GLY A 55 8.42 6.99 -6.19
CA GLY A 55 7.10 6.41 -6.06
C GLY A 55 6.41 6.14 -7.40
N MET A 56 6.80 6.85 -8.47
CA MET A 56 6.28 6.62 -9.83
C MET A 56 6.67 5.26 -10.41
N LEU A 57 7.62 4.56 -9.79
CA LEU A 57 7.97 3.18 -10.16
C LEU A 57 6.92 2.16 -9.68
N MET A 58 6.03 2.53 -8.76
CA MET A 58 4.93 1.64 -8.37
C MET A 58 3.94 1.47 -9.50
N LYS A 59 3.50 0.24 -9.69
CA LYS A 59 2.53 -0.11 -10.72
C LYS A 59 1.24 0.69 -10.56
N ASP A 60 0.70 1.21 -11.66
CA ASP A 60 -0.47 2.07 -11.74
C ASP A 60 -0.36 3.43 -11.00
N MET A 61 0.81 3.84 -10.49
CA MET A 61 0.98 5.15 -9.87
C MET A 61 0.76 6.28 -10.88
N ASP A 62 1.33 6.15 -12.07
CA ASP A 62 1.14 7.09 -13.18
C ASP A 62 -0.35 7.26 -13.52
N LYS A 63 -1.07 6.16 -13.62
CA LYS A 63 -2.50 6.13 -13.89
C LYS A 63 -3.33 6.77 -12.76
N ALA A 64 -2.99 6.47 -11.50
CA ALA A 64 -3.65 7.10 -10.36
C ALA A 64 -3.45 8.61 -10.33
N VAL A 65 -2.23 9.08 -10.60
CA VAL A 65 -1.89 10.51 -10.69
C VAL A 65 -2.63 11.19 -11.85
N GLU A 66 -2.70 10.55 -13.02
CA GLU A 66 -3.44 11.08 -14.18
C GLU A 66 -4.93 11.26 -13.86
N ILE A 67 -5.58 10.23 -13.31
CA ILE A 67 -7.00 10.27 -12.92
C ILE A 67 -7.24 11.38 -11.90
N LEU A 68 -6.48 11.44 -10.80
CA LEU A 68 -6.65 12.45 -9.77
C LEU A 68 -6.42 13.87 -10.32
N SER A 69 -5.41 14.06 -11.16
CA SER A 69 -5.11 15.35 -11.79
C SER A 69 -6.27 15.82 -12.69
N GLU A 70 -6.93 14.92 -13.39
CA GLU A 70 -8.11 15.22 -14.19
C GLU A 70 -9.29 15.60 -13.30
N LYS A 71 -9.58 14.81 -12.25
CA LYS A 71 -10.66 15.05 -11.31
C LYS A 71 -10.51 16.40 -10.58
N ILE A 72 -9.30 16.75 -10.17
CA ILE A 72 -9.01 18.06 -9.56
C ILE A 72 -9.29 19.19 -10.54
N ARG A 73 -8.85 19.08 -11.81
CA ARG A 73 -9.10 20.11 -12.83
C ARG A 73 -10.58 20.27 -13.17
N GLU A 74 -11.36 19.20 -13.02
CA GLU A 74 -12.81 19.19 -13.24
C GLU A 74 -13.62 19.58 -11.99
N GLU A 75 -12.94 19.92 -10.89
CA GLU A 75 -13.54 20.26 -9.60
C GLU A 75 -14.48 19.14 -9.08
N LYS A 76 -14.11 17.89 -9.32
CA LYS A 76 -14.88 16.72 -8.87
C LYS A 76 -14.56 16.38 -7.42
N PRO A 77 -15.60 16.13 -6.58
CA PRO A 77 -15.37 15.79 -5.18
C PRO A 77 -14.75 14.40 -5.05
N VAL A 78 -13.73 14.33 -4.20
CA VAL A 78 -12.95 13.13 -3.91
C VAL A 78 -13.15 12.75 -2.45
N ARG A 79 -13.32 11.46 -2.16
CA ARG A 79 -13.33 10.92 -0.80
C ARG A 79 -12.18 9.97 -0.56
N VAL A 80 -11.38 10.25 0.46
CA VAL A 80 -10.34 9.33 0.94
C VAL A 80 -10.96 8.41 1.98
N ILE A 81 -10.90 7.09 1.73
CA ILE A 81 -11.40 6.07 2.66
C ILE A 81 -10.20 5.32 3.25
N GLY A 82 -9.88 5.64 4.51
CA GLY A 82 -8.83 4.97 5.28
C GLY A 82 -9.33 3.76 6.06
N ASP A 83 -8.40 3.05 6.74
CA ASP A 83 -8.76 2.13 7.81
C ASP A 83 -8.76 2.85 9.17
N TYR A 84 -9.31 2.20 10.18
CA TYR A 84 -9.48 2.76 11.53
C TYR A 84 -8.22 2.60 12.42
N ASP A 85 -7.18 1.94 11.94
CA ASP A 85 -5.93 1.79 12.70
C ASP A 85 -4.98 2.98 12.48
N ILE A 86 -3.79 2.90 13.09
CA ILE A 86 -2.83 4.01 13.04
C ILE A 86 -2.31 4.28 11.64
N ASP A 87 -2.15 3.23 10.82
CA ASP A 87 -1.63 3.36 9.46
C ASP A 87 -2.70 3.98 8.55
N GLY A 88 -3.95 3.49 8.62
CA GLY A 88 -5.05 4.01 7.84
C GLY A 88 -5.41 5.46 8.17
N VAL A 89 -5.45 5.83 9.47
CA VAL A 89 -5.73 7.21 9.90
C VAL A 89 -4.64 8.17 9.42
N ASN A 90 -3.36 7.81 9.57
CA ASN A 90 -2.26 8.65 9.11
C ASN A 90 -2.20 8.74 7.58
N ALA A 91 -2.41 7.63 6.87
CA ALA A 91 -2.45 7.62 5.41
C ALA A 91 -3.59 8.50 4.87
N ALA A 92 -4.80 8.40 5.46
CA ALA A 92 -5.93 9.25 5.09
C ALA A 92 -5.64 10.73 5.32
N TYR A 93 -5.00 11.08 6.45
CA TYR A 93 -4.61 12.45 6.74
C TYR A 93 -3.58 12.98 5.72
N ILE A 94 -2.53 12.20 5.41
CA ILE A 94 -1.49 12.58 4.44
C ILE A 94 -2.10 12.80 3.05
N LEU A 95 -2.96 11.88 2.59
CA LEU A 95 -3.63 12.00 1.30
C LEU A 95 -4.54 13.22 1.24
N LYS A 96 -5.35 13.44 2.28
CA LYS A 96 -6.23 14.60 2.38
C LYS A 96 -5.44 15.91 2.27
N GLU A 97 -4.45 16.11 3.14
CA GLU A 97 -3.62 17.32 3.16
C GLU A 97 -2.91 17.53 1.81
N GLY A 98 -2.38 16.44 1.21
CA GLY A 98 -1.73 16.51 -0.09
C GLY A 98 -2.67 16.92 -1.22
N LEU A 99 -3.86 16.33 -1.27
CA LEU A 99 -4.87 16.62 -2.29
C LEU A 99 -5.47 18.03 -2.11
N GLU A 100 -5.77 18.46 -0.88
CA GLU A 100 -6.19 19.84 -0.57
C GLU A 100 -5.13 20.86 -1.01
N GLY A 101 -3.85 20.56 -0.73
CA GLY A 101 -2.73 21.40 -1.16
C GLY A 101 -2.61 21.55 -2.69
N LEU A 102 -3.15 20.60 -3.44
CA LEU A 102 -3.25 20.64 -4.90
C LEU A 102 -4.56 21.26 -5.42
N GLY A 103 -5.45 21.68 -4.52
CA GLY A 103 -6.72 22.32 -4.84
C GLY A 103 -7.89 21.35 -5.06
N ALA A 104 -7.78 20.09 -4.61
CA ALA A 104 -8.90 19.17 -4.65
C ALA A 104 -10.01 19.54 -3.66
N ASP A 105 -11.27 19.31 -4.06
CA ASP A 105 -12.39 19.19 -3.13
C ASP A 105 -12.39 17.78 -2.57
N VAL A 106 -11.86 17.63 -1.33
CA VAL A 106 -11.61 16.31 -0.75
C VAL A 106 -12.06 16.22 0.70
N ASP A 107 -12.74 15.13 1.02
CA ASP A 107 -13.08 14.75 2.39
C ASP A 107 -12.52 13.36 2.75
N THR A 108 -12.78 12.93 3.98
CA THR A 108 -12.35 11.62 4.47
C THR A 108 -13.50 10.87 5.13
N ASP A 109 -13.54 9.55 4.93
CA ASP A 109 -14.41 8.65 5.67
C ASP A 109 -13.57 7.47 6.21
N ILE A 110 -13.76 7.18 7.51
CA ILE A 110 -13.07 6.08 8.18
C ILE A 110 -14.14 5.19 8.79
N PRO A 111 -14.14 3.87 8.52
CA PRO A 111 -15.14 2.97 9.03
C PRO A 111 -15.11 2.92 10.58
N ASP A 112 -16.29 2.88 11.19
CA ASP A 112 -16.40 2.59 12.61
C ASP A 112 -16.14 1.11 12.86
N ARG A 113 -15.14 0.80 13.68
CA ARG A 113 -14.68 -0.57 13.94
C ARG A 113 -15.79 -1.52 14.37
N ILE A 114 -16.78 -1.01 15.10
CA ILE A 114 -17.87 -1.82 15.70
C ILE A 114 -19.07 -1.92 14.76
N LYS A 115 -19.40 -0.84 14.05
CA LYS A 115 -20.61 -0.75 13.21
C LYS A 115 -20.37 -1.13 11.76
N ASP A 116 -19.24 -0.68 11.21
CA ASP A 116 -18.98 -0.75 9.78
C ASP A 116 -18.06 -1.93 9.41
N GLY A 117 -17.29 -2.45 10.38
CA GLY A 117 -16.32 -3.51 10.15
C GLY A 117 -14.97 -2.98 9.62
N TYR A 118 -14.21 -3.83 8.95
CA TYR A 118 -12.89 -3.52 8.42
C TYR A 118 -12.95 -3.10 6.96
N GLY A 119 -12.23 -2.01 6.63
CA GLY A 119 -11.95 -1.57 5.27
C GLY A 119 -13.17 -1.10 4.48
N LEU A 120 -13.00 -1.02 3.17
CA LEU A 120 -14.05 -0.59 2.24
C LEU A 120 -15.21 -1.58 2.26
N ASN A 121 -16.42 -1.06 2.47
CA ASN A 121 -17.65 -1.83 2.47
C ASN A 121 -18.75 -1.10 1.69
N LYS A 122 -19.85 -1.80 1.42
CA LYS A 122 -20.95 -1.26 0.64
C LYS A 122 -21.59 0.00 1.23
N MET A 123 -21.65 0.10 2.57
CA MET A 123 -22.27 1.25 3.25
C MET A 123 -21.43 2.53 3.07
N LEU A 124 -20.07 2.43 3.07
CA LEU A 124 -19.17 3.53 2.76
C LEU A 124 -19.36 4.02 1.33
N ILE A 125 -19.57 3.09 0.39
CA ILE A 125 -19.85 3.41 -1.01
C ILE A 125 -21.20 4.09 -1.15
N ASP A 126 -22.25 3.56 -0.52
CA ASP A 126 -23.59 4.16 -0.55
C ASP A 126 -23.56 5.58 0.03
N ARG A 127 -22.85 5.82 1.15
CA ARG A 127 -22.65 7.17 1.70
C ARG A 127 -21.94 8.09 0.70
N ALA A 128 -20.90 7.62 0.04
CA ALA A 128 -20.21 8.43 -0.97
C ALA A 128 -21.13 8.82 -2.13
N LEU A 129 -21.95 7.88 -2.59
CA LEU A 129 -22.96 8.15 -3.64
C LEU A 129 -24.03 9.15 -3.18
N ASP A 130 -24.55 8.99 -1.96
CA ASP A 130 -25.57 9.87 -1.38
C ASP A 130 -25.03 11.30 -1.18
N ASP A 131 -23.75 11.44 -0.83
CA ASP A 131 -23.06 12.73 -0.67
C ASP A 131 -22.60 13.35 -1.99
N GLY A 132 -22.83 12.67 -3.13
CA GLY A 132 -22.47 13.17 -4.46
C GLY A 132 -20.98 13.11 -4.78
N ILE A 133 -20.23 12.25 -4.11
CA ILE A 133 -18.81 12.00 -4.40
C ILE A 133 -18.65 11.40 -5.81
N ASP A 134 -17.67 11.88 -6.55
CA ASP A 134 -17.32 11.37 -7.89
C ASP A 134 -16.23 10.29 -7.81
N THR A 135 -15.24 10.48 -6.93
CA THR A 135 -14.06 9.63 -6.86
C THR A 135 -13.78 9.17 -5.44
N ILE A 136 -13.58 7.87 -5.27
CA ILE A 136 -13.06 7.28 -4.04
C ILE A 136 -11.59 6.91 -4.24
N ILE A 137 -10.74 7.29 -3.29
CA ILE A 137 -9.38 6.76 -3.13
C ILE A 137 -9.29 6.04 -1.78
N THR A 138 -8.98 4.74 -1.79
CA THR A 138 -8.74 4.02 -0.55
C THR A 138 -7.27 4.15 -0.13
N CYS A 139 -6.99 4.06 1.16
CA CYS A 139 -5.63 3.95 1.67
C CYS A 139 -5.58 2.98 2.84
N ASP A 140 -4.56 2.11 2.83
CA ASP A 140 -4.38 1.05 3.81
C ASP A 140 -5.54 0.03 3.83
N ASN A 141 -6.30 0.00 2.77
CA ASN A 141 -7.36 -0.98 2.52
C ASN A 141 -7.76 -0.96 1.03
N GLY A 142 -8.64 -1.89 0.65
CA GLY A 142 -9.26 -1.91 -0.68
C GLY A 142 -8.78 -3.05 -1.58
N ILE A 143 -7.56 -3.57 -1.40
CA ILE A 143 -7.04 -4.64 -2.28
C ILE A 143 -7.90 -5.91 -2.24
N ALA A 144 -8.57 -6.18 -1.12
CA ALA A 144 -9.44 -7.33 -0.95
C ALA A 144 -10.93 -7.04 -1.22
N ALA A 145 -11.31 -5.77 -1.50
CA ALA A 145 -12.70 -5.31 -1.63
C ALA A 145 -13.21 -5.35 -3.09
N ALA A 146 -12.95 -6.44 -3.81
CA ALA A 146 -13.24 -6.55 -5.24
C ALA A 146 -14.75 -6.41 -5.58
N GLU A 147 -15.63 -6.93 -4.73
CA GLU A 147 -17.09 -6.86 -4.92
C GLU A 147 -17.59 -5.43 -4.68
N GLU A 148 -17.13 -4.78 -3.63
CA GLU A 148 -17.47 -3.42 -3.25
C GLU A 148 -16.99 -2.42 -4.31
N ILE A 149 -15.76 -2.55 -4.78
CA ILE A 149 -15.20 -1.73 -5.85
C ILE A 149 -16.01 -1.88 -7.13
N THR A 150 -16.34 -3.12 -7.49
CA THR A 150 -17.20 -3.39 -8.66
C THR A 150 -18.57 -2.74 -8.50
N TYR A 151 -19.14 -2.76 -7.30
CA TYR A 151 -20.40 -2.12 -6.98
C TYR A 151 -20.30 -0.59 -7.13
N GLY A 152 -19.30 0.04 -6.55
CA GLY A 152 -19.08 1.49 -6.64
C GLY A 152 -18.94 1.95 -8.10
N ARG A 153 -18.10 1.26 -8.87
CA ARG A 153 -17.91 1.57 -10.30
C ARG A 153 -19.17 1.41 -11.14
N LYS A 154 -19.98 0.39 -10.89
CA LYS A 154 -21.29 0.21 -11.57
C LYS A 154 -22.27 1.32 -11.26
N ASN A 155 -22.11 1.99 -10.13
CA ASN A 155 -22.95 3.15 -9.73
C ASN A 155 -22.31 4.49 -10.11
N GLY A 156 -21.24 4.49 -10.91
CA GLY A 156 -20.67 5.70 -11.51
C GLY A 156 -19.48 6.29 -10.77
N LEU A 157 -19.00 5.69 -9.69
CA LEU A 157 -17.80 6.13 -9.01
C LEU A 157 -16.53 5.77 -9.80
N THR A 158 -15.59 6.67 -9.81
CA THR A 158 -14.18 6.38 -10.08
C THR A 158 -13.54 5.83 -8.80
N VAL A 159 -12.83 4.71 -8.87
CA VAL A 159 -12.23 4.09 -7.69
C VAL A 159 -10.74 3.86 -7.90
N ILE A 160 -9.94 4.43 -7.02
CA ILE A 160 -8.49 4.24 -6.95
C ILE A 160 -8.18 3.50 -5.64
N VAL A 161 -7.43 2.41 -5.74
CA VAL A 161 -6.96 1.66 -4.57
C VAL A 161 -5.50 2.00 -4.31
N THR A 162 -5.18 2.44 -3.09
CA THR A 162 -3.82 2.47 -2.59
C THR A 162 -3.75 1.61 -1.33
N ASP A 163 -2.95 0.54 -1.38
CA ASP A 163 -2.90 -0.47 -0.32
C ASP A 163 -1.48 -1.08 -0.24
N HIS A 164 -1.21 -1.83 0.81
CA HIS A 164 0.02 -2.58 0.99
C HIS A 164 -0.22 -4.00 1.54
N HIS A 165 -1.47 -4.39 1.65
CA HIS A 165 -1.86 -5.73 2.11
C HIS A 165 -1.62 -6.78 1.04
N GLN A 166 -1.60 -8.04 1.47
CA GLN A 166 -1.44 -9.15 0.55
C GLN A 166 -2.61 -9.22 -0.43
N VAL A 167 -2.31 -9.21 -1.73
CA VAL A 167 -3.31 -9.45 -2.77
C VAL A 167 -3.95 -10.81 -2.55
N PRO A 168 -5.29 -10.91 -2.48
CA PRO A 168 -5.99 -12.19 -2.40
C PRO A 168 -5.64 -13.08 -3.59
N PHE A 169 -5.58 -14.38 -3.37
CA PHE A 169 -5.34 -15.34 -4.44
C PHE A 169 -6.12 -16.64 -4.21
N VAL A 170 -6.35 -17.37 -5.29
CA VAL A 170 -6.81 -18.76 -5.27
C VAL A 170 -5.67 -19.66 -5.75
N GLU A 171 -5.58 -20.87 -5.20
CA GLU A 171 -4.59 -21.84 -5.65
C GLU A 171 -5.23 -22.83 -6.61
N ILE A 172 -4.83 -22.79 -7.89
CA ILE A 172 -5.30 -23.68 -8.95
C ILE A 172 -4.10 -24.48 -9.46
N ASN A 173 -4.13 -25.79 -9.35
CA ASN A 173 -3.04 -26.68 -9.80
C ASN A 173 -1.67 -26.35 -9.19
N LYS A 174 -1.62 -25.89 -7.94
CA LYS A 174 -0.43 -25.40 -7.22
C LYS A 174 0.16 -24.09 -7.75
N GLU A 175 -0.54 -23.39 -8.61
CA GLU A 175 -0.21 -22.04 -9.05
C GLU A 175 -1.17 -21.04 -8.38
N ARG A 176 -0.68 -19.85 -8.08
CA ARG A 176 -1.49 -18.77 -7.48
C ARG A 176 -2.07 -17.90 -8.58
N GLU A 177 -3.39 -17.81 -8.61
CA GLU A 177 -4.11 -16.82 -9.41
C GLU A 177 -4.53 -15.67 -8.48
N TYR A 178 -3.95 -14.49 -8.69
CA TYR A 178 -4.19 -13.31 -7.86
C TYR A 178 -5.47 -12.59 -8.27
N LEU A 179 -6.26 -12.20 -7.27
CA LEU A 179 -7.57 -11.58 -7.44
C LEU A 179 -7.46 -10.07 -7.23
N LEU A 180 -6.98 -9.35 -8.24
CA LEU A 180 -6.94 -7.90 -8.21
C LEU A 180 -8.34 -7.30 -8.38
N PRO A 181 -8.71 -6.28 -7.57
CA PRO A 181 -9.97 -5.58 -7.74
C PRO A 181 -10.01 -4.82 -9.08
N GLN A 182 -11.19 -4.74 -9.68
CA GLN A 182 -11.41 -4.04 -10.94
C GLN A 182 -11.60 -2.53 -10.70
N ALA A 183 -10.62 -1.89 -10.04
CA ALA A 183 -10.56 -0.45 -9.84
C ALA A 183 -10.03 0.28 -11.09
N ASP A 184 -10.15 1.61 -11.10
CA ASP A 184 -9.60 2.44 -12.17
C ASP A 184 -8.08 2.53 -12.10
N ALA A 185 -7.50 2.48 -10.89
CA ALA A 185 -6.08 2.24 -10.65
C ALA A 185 -5.91 1.43 -9.36
N VAL A 186 -4.87 0.58 -9.30
CA VAL A 186 -4.52 -0.20 -8.12
C VAL A 186 -3.04 -0.04 -7.83
N VAL A 187 -2.70 0.76 -6.84
CA VAL A 187 -1.33 0.98 -6.38
C VAL A 187 -1.09 0.13 -5.15
N ASP A 188 -0.37 -0.97 -5.31
CA ASP A 188 -0.01 -1.88 -4.23
C ASP A 188 1.34 -2.54 -4.56
N PRO A 189 2.37 -2.39 -3.72
CA PRO A 189 3.69 -2.97 -3.96
C PRO A 189 3.70 -4.50 -3.82
N ARG A 190 2.63 -5.13 -3.32
CA ARG A 190 2.50 -6.59 -3.23
C ARG A 190 1.81 -7.22 -4.43
N ARG A 191 1.47 -6.42 -5.43
CA ARG A 191 0.98 -6.95 -6.70
C ARG A 191 2.06 -7.81 -7.37
N PRO A 192 1.69 -8.93 -8.00
CA PRO A 192 2.65 -9.81 -8.66
C PRO A 192 3.36 -9.16 -9.85
N ASP A 193 2.78 -8.10 -10.42
CA ASP A 193 3.30 -7.33 -11.56
C ASP A 193 3.96 -6.00 -11.14
N CYS A 194 4.19 -5.77 -9.84
CA CYS A 194 4.93 -4.63 -9.32
C CYS A 194 6.36 -5.05 -9.00
N GLU A 195 7.34 -4.35 -9.56
CA GLU A 195 8.76 -4.64 -9.33
C GLU A 195 9.27 -4.06 -7.99
N LEU A 196 8.60 -3.04 -7.46
CA LEU A 196 8.90 -2.50 -6.14
C LEU A 196 8.31 -3.39 -5.04
N SER A 197 9.08 -3.66 -4.02
CA SER A 197 8.62 -4.32 -2.81
C SER A 197 8.67 -3.35 -1.62
N LEU A 198 7.94 -3.65 -0.54
CA LEU A 198 7.95 -2.86 0.70
C LEU A 198 9.35 -2.73 1.36
N ILE A 199 10.32 -3.54 0.92
CA ILE A 199 11.71 -3.44 1.41
C ILE A 199 12.46 -2.29 0.71
N HIS A 200 11.95 -1.84 -0.44
CA HIS A 200 12.58 -0.84 -1.29
C HIS A 200 11.87 0.53 -1.25
N ILE A 201 10.83 0.66 -0.43
CA ILE A 201 10.08 1.90 -0.25
C ILE A 201 10.49 2.56 1.06
#